data_4a7e65a3d8f3d795c8ca70afac25b388
#
_entry.id   4a7e65a3d8f3d795c8ca70afac25b388
#
_cell.length_a   1.000
_cell.length_b   1.000
_cell.length_c   1.000
_cell.angle_alpha   90.00
_cell.angle_beta   90.00
_cell.angle_gamma   90.00
#
_symmetry.space_group_name_H-M   'P 1'
#
loop_
_entity.id
_entity.type
_entity.pdbx_description
1 polymer ?
#
loop_
_entity_poly.entity_id
_entity_poly.type
_entity_poly.pdbx_seq_one_letter_code
_entity_poly.pdbx_strand_id
1 'polypeptide(L)'
;MPTDAPSRGRLRAASPEAIAEGAALLRAGALVGVPTETVYGLGADATSAEAVHGIFVAKGRPADNPLIVHLADPADLARVVARVSPLAAELAARHWPGPLTLVLDAAEDLPSVTTGGHPTVGVRVPDHPVARALLATADTPMAAPSANRSGRPSPTRAEHVLADLGEHVALVLDGGPSAVGVESTVVDARGTRPVVLREGAISREALDAADAEPHAAAPGSRYRHYAPGCEVRLVAPDDLPATVARLAATGRRVGAIAPSALLPAGLAAATAAEDPVALAHLLYDALRTAETRGVDVVVVATVAEEGIGRAVMDRLRRAAAG
;
A
#
# COMPACT_ATOMS: atom_id res chain seq x y z
N MET A 1 34.92 20.92 0.30
CA MET A 1 34.17 19.76 -0.15
C MET A 1 32.79 20.24 -0.53
N PRO A 2 32.36 20.20 -1.80
CA PRO A 2 30.99 20.55 -2.14
C PRO A 2 30.09 19.45 -1.52
N THR A 3 29.14 19.86 -0.70
CA THR A 3 28.03 19.02 -0.26
C THR A 3 27.14 18.79 -1.46
N ASP A 4 27.25 17.61 -2.08
CA ASP A 4 26.29 17.17 -3.08
C ASP A 4 24.89 17.26 -2.46
N ALA A 5 24.05 18.14 -3.00
CA ALA A 5 22.64 18.16 -2.68
C ALA A 5 22.08 16.76 -3.05
N PRO A 6 21.25 16.15 -2.20
CA PRO A 6 20.70 14.84 -2.50
C PRO A 6 20.03 14.90 -3.88
N SER A 7 20.52 14.12 -4.83
CA SER A 7 19.92 14.02 -6.16
C SER A 7 18.51 13.50 -6.01
N ARG A 8 17.50 14.25 -6.51
CA ARG A 8 16.11 13.77 -6.57
C ARG A 8 16.09 12.38 -7.21
N GLY A 9 15.35 11.45 -6.61
CA GLY A 9 15.18 10.11 -7.12
C GLY A 9 14.84 10.10 -8.62
N ARG A 10 15.50 9.22 -9.36
CA ARG A 10 15.31 9.11 -10.80
C ARG A 10 14.09 8.29 -11.12
N LEU A 11 13.17 8.80 -11.93
CA LEU A 11 12.07 8.05 -12.51
C LEU A 11 12.53 7.38 -13.81
N ARG A 12 12.31 6.08 -13.94
CA ARG A 12 12.60 5.35 -15.19
C ARG A 12 11.45 4.43 -15.54
N ALA A 13 11.05 4.43 -16.79
CA ALA A 13 10.18 3.40 -17.33
C ALA A 13 10.83 2.02 -17.07
N ALA A 14 10.03 1.05 -16.66
CA ALA A 14 10.52 -0.29 -16.37
C ALA A 14 11.00 -0.98 -17.65
N SER A 15 12.30 -1.08 -17.79
CA SER A 15 13.00 -1.85 -18.83
C SER A 15 13.93 -2.87 -18.19
N PRO A 16 14.43 -3.89 -18.91
CA PRO A 16 15.42 -4.81 -18.38
C PRO A 16 16.64 -4.11 -17.74
N GLU A 17 17.12 -3.04 -18.36
CA GLU A 17 18.26 -2.25 -17.86
C GLU A 17 17.90 -1.47 -16.59
N ALA A 18 16.71 -0.86 -16.52
CA ALA A 18 16.24 -0.17 -15.34
C ALA A 18 15.99 -1.14 -14.17
N ILE A 19 15.49 -2.35 -14.45
CA ILE A 19 15.31 -3.42 -13.46
C ILE A 19 16.67 -3.89 -12.93
N ALA A 20 17.67 -4.13 -13.82
CA ALA A 20 19.01 -4.50 -13.41
C ALA A 20 19.69 -3.42 -12.55
N GLU A 21 19.50 -2.14 -12.91
CA GLU A 21 19.95 -1.00 -12.10
C GLU A 21 19.27 -0.99 -10.72
N GLY A 22 17.94 -1.14 -10.67
CA GLY A 22 17.18 -1.22 -9.42
C GLY A 22 17.63 -2.37 -8.53
N ALA A 23 17.91 -3.54 -9.11
CA ALA A 23 18.43 -4.70 -8.40
C ALA A 23 19.83 -4.44 -7.81
N ALA A 24 20.70 -3.78 -8.55
CA ALA A 24 22.02 -3.38 -8.06
C ALA A 24 21.93 -2.39 -6.89
N LEU A 25 21.00 -1.41 -7.00
CA LEU A 25 20.74 -0.43 -5.94
C LEU A 25 20.19 -1.10 -4.67
N LEU A 26 19.24 -2.05 -4.78
CA LEU A 26 18.73 -2.81 -3.62
C LEU A 26 19.87 -3.56 -2.91
N ARG A 27 20.72 -4.28 -3.65
CA ARG A 27 21.88 -5.00 -3.09
C ARG A 27 22.90 -4.06 -2.46
N ALA A 28 22.98 -2.82 -2.93
CA ALA A 28 23.85 -1.79 -2.34
C ALA A 28 23.22 -1.09 -1.12
N GLY A 29 22.03 -1.52 -0.66
CA GLY A 29 21.32 -0.96 0.49
C GLY A 29 20.53 0.31 0.19
N ALA A 30 20.41 0.72 -1.08
CA ALA A 30 19.64 1.89 -1.46
C ALA A 30 18.13 1.61 -1.54
N LEU A 31 17.31 2.66 -1.41
CA LEU A 31 15.85 2.57 -1.50
C LEU A 31 15.39 2.68 -2.96
N VAL A 32 14.48 1.79 -3.36
CA VAL A 32 13.90 1.74 -4.71
C VAL A 32 12.38 1.80 -4.63
N GLY A 33 11.76 2.69 -5.41
CA GLY A 33 10.29 2.71 -5.60
C GLY A 33 9.90 1.63 -6.60
N VAL A 34 9.00 0.73 -6.20
CA VAL A 34 8.67 -0.50 -6.94
C VAL A 34 7.16 -0.57 -7.19
N PRO A 35 6.70 -0.71 -8.46
CA PRO A 35 5.30 -0.94 -8.76
C PRO A 35 4.85 -2.33 -8.29
N THR A 36 3.67 -2.41 -7.69
CA THR A 36 2.97 -3.67 -7.44
C THR A 36 1.52 -3.56 -7.89
N GLU A 37 0.82 -4.69 -7.98
CA GLU A 37 -0.60 -4.70 -8.34
C GLU A 37 -1.47 -3.97 -7.32
N THR A 38 -1.03 -3.90 -6.06
CA THR A 38 -1.76 -3.23 -4.97
C THR A 38 -1.49 -1.74 -4.92
N VAL A 39 -0.29 -1.35 -4.51
CA VAL A 39 0.21 0.04 -4.44
C VAL A 39 1.72 0.02 -4.69
N TYR A 40 2.32 1.16 -5.00
CA TYR A 40 3.79 1.24 -5.08
C TYR A 40 4.43 1.02 -3.71
N GLY A 41 5.46 0.17 -3.67
CA GLY A 41 6.25 -0.12 -2.49
C GLY A 41 7.56 0.66 -2.44
N LEU A 42 8.03 1.00 -1.24
CA LEU A 42 9.39 1.49 -0.99
C LEU A 42 10.26 0.30 -0.60
N GLY A 43 11.03 -0.21 -1.56
CA GLY A 43 11.85 -1.41 -1.42
C GLY A 43 13.21 -1.14 -0.79
N ALA A 44 13.62 -2.01 0.12
CA ALA A 44 14.96 -2.15 0.65
C ALA A 44 15.31 -3.64 0.87
N ASP A 45 16.57 -3.99 0.90
CA ASP A 45 17.01 -5.34 1.27
C ASP A 45 16.53 -5.68 2.70
N ALA A 46 15.65 -6.68 2.82
CA ALA A 46 15.03 -7.09 4.08
C ALA A 46 16.05 -7.71 5.06
N THR A 47 17.19 -8.17 4.57
CA THR A 47 18.26 -8.80 5.36
C THR A 47 19.28 -7.80 5.89
N SER A 48 19.24 -6.55 5.41
CA SER A 48 20.08 -5.45 5.87
C SER A 48 19.33 -4.54 6.84
N ALA A 49 19.71 -4.58 8.12
CA ALA A 49 19.12 -3.70 9.13
C ALA A 49 19.29 -2.21 8.78
N GLU A 50 20.42 -1.83 8.17
CA GLU A 50 20.71 -0.46 7.75
C GLU A 50 19.78 -0.02 6.61
N ALA A 51 19.64 -0.85 5.55
CA ALA A 51 18.75 -0.58 4.43
C ALA A 51 17.30 -0.45 4.88
N VAL A 52 16.84 -1.36 5.76
CA VAL A 52 15.49 -1.31 6.34
C VAL A 52 15.30 -0.07 7.21
N HIS A 53 16.31 0.33 8.01
CA HIS A 53 16.25 1.58 8.78
C HIS A 53 16.05 2.79 7.87
N GLY A 54 16.66 2.80 6.68
CA GLY A 54 16.45 3.82 5.66
C GLY A 54 14.97 4.02 5.28
N ILE A 55 14.18 2.94 5.25
CA ILE A 55 12.71 3.02 5.01
C ILE A 55 12.03 3.87 6.09
N PHE A 56 12.34 3.61 7.36
CA PHE A 56 11.72 4.33 8.48
C PHE A 56 12.08 5.82 8.47
N VAL A 57 13.34 6.14 8.19
CA VAL A 57 13.82 7.53 8.06
C VAL A 57 13.12 8.23 6.89
N ALA A 58 13.14 7.63 5.69
CA ALA A 58 12.55 8.22 4.50
C ALA A 58 11.05 8.52 4.65
N LYS A 59 10.32 7.63 5.30
CA LYS A 59 8.86 7.75 5.49
C LYS A 59 8.46 8.56 6.72
N GLY A 60 9.33 8.82 7.68
CA GLY A 60 8.94 9.26 9.02
C GLY A 60 8.03 8.23 9.71
N ARG A 61 8.32 6.92 9.51
CA ARG A 61 7.50 5.81 10.02
C ARG A 61 7.95 5.42 11.42
N PRO A 62 7.03 5.13 12.37
CA PRO A 62 7.39 4.54 13.65
C PRO A 62 8.07 3.18 13.50
N ALA A 63 9.16 2.95 14.23
CA ALA A 63 9.99 1.75 14.09
C ALA A 63 9.32 0.45 14.58
N ASP A 64 8.29 0.54 15.42
CA ASP A 64 7.48 -0.57 15.93
C ASP A 64 6.39 -1.05 14.95
N ASN A 65 6.30 -0.43 13.78
CA ASN A 65 5.32 -0.80 12.76
C ASN A 65 5.96 -1.76 11.73
N PRO A 66 5.68 -3.09 11.80
CA PRO A 66 6.37 -4.10 11.01
C PRO A 66 6.24 -3.87 9.50
N LEU A 67 7.18 -4.41 8.74
CA LEU A 67 7.21 -4.35 7.30
C LEU A 67 6.76 -5.68 6.69
N ILE A 68 6.27 -5.63 5.44
CA ILE A 68 5.97 -6.82 4.64
C ILE A 68 7.19 -7.11 3.78
N VAL A 69 7.66 -8.36 3.84
CA VAL A 69 8.75 -8.84 3.00
C VAL A 69 8.16 -9.42 1.71
N HIS A 70 8.68 -8.98 0.58
CA HIS A 70 8.31 -9.44 -0.74
C HIS A 70 9.36 -10.40 -1.27
N LEU A 71 8.91 -11.51 -1.87
CA LEU A 71 9.74 -12.56 -2.45
C LEU A 71 9.45 -12.68 -3.96
N ALA A 72 10.43 -13.17 -4.71
CA ALA A 72 10.26 -13.46 -6.13
C ALA A 72 9.37 -14.70 -6.37
N ASP A 73 9.54 -15.71 -5.51
CA ASP A 73 8.89 -17.02 -5.62
C ASP A 73 8.51 -17.55 -4.23
N PRO A 74 7.42 -18.34 -4.09
CA PRO A 74 7.10 -19.02 -2.84
C PRO A 74 8.21 -19.96 -2.32
N ALA A 75 9.06 -20.49 -3.19
CA ALA A 75 10.20 -21.32 -2.80
C ALA A 75 11.22 -20.57 -1.92
N ASP A 76 11.25 -19.23 -2.00
CA ASP A 76 12.14 -18.39 -1.19
C ASP A 76 11.66 -18.18 0.27
N LEU A 77 10.50 -18.73 0.65
CA LEU A 77 9.94 -18.56 2.00
C LEU A 77 10.94 -18.91 3.10
N ALA A 78 11.70 -20.01 2.95
CA ALA A 78 12.67 -20.45 3.95
C ALA A 78 13.81 -19.44 4.23
N ARG A 79 13.95 -18.40 3.40
CA ARG A 79 14.93 -17.32 3.61
C ARG A 79 14.51 -16.32 4.68
N VAL A 80 13.21 -16.27 5.03
CA VAL A 80 12.66 -15.24 5.91
C VAL A 80 11.70 -15.77 6.98
N VAL A 81 11.29 -17.06 6.88
CA VAL A 81 10.39 -17.68 7.86
C VAL A 81 11.02 -18.94 8.46
N ALA A 82 10.79 -19.17 9.74
CA ALA A 82 11.29 -20.34 10.46
C ALA A 82 10.55 -21.63 10.05
N ARG A 83 9.26 -21.50 9.71
CA ARG A 83 8.41 -22.64 9.36
C ARG A 83 7.22 -22.20 8.50
N VAL A 84 6.88 -23.02 7.51
CA VAL A 84 5.66 -22.89 6.71
C VAL A 84 4.61 -23.86 7.22
N SER A 85 3.46 -23.37 7.70
CA SER A 85 2.34 -24.19 8.12
C SER A 85 1.64 -24.81 6.91
N PRO A 86 0.89 -25.94 7.05
CA PRO A 86 0.08 -26.47 5.96
C PRO A 86 -0.93 -25.46 5.41
N LEU A 87 -1.55 -24.66 6.29
CA LEU A 87 -2.45 -23.57 5.90
C LEU A 87 -1.74 -22.52 5.07
N ALA A 88 -0.53 -22.10 5.48
CA ALA A 88 0.24 -21.10 4.73
C ALA A 88 0.62 -21.62 3.35
N ALA A 89 1.00 -22.90 3.23
CA ALA A 89 1.32 -23.51 1.95
C ALA A 89 0.09 -23.56 1.02
N GLU A 90 -1.07 -23.91 1.55
CA GLU A 90 -2.33 -23.91 0.81
C GLU A 90 -2.72 -22.53 0.31
N LEU A 91 -2.70 -21.52 1.21
CA LEU A 91 -3.06 -20.14 0.88
C LEU A 91 -2.06 -19.55 -0.14
N ALA A 92 -0.77 -19.82 0.01
CA ALA A 92 0.24 -19.41 -0.95
C ALA A 92 -0.01 -20.03 -2.34
N ALA A 93 -0.29 -21.33 -2.41
CA ALA A 93 -0.56 -22.00 -3.68
C ALA A 93 -1.82 -21.46 -4.40
N ARG A 94 -2.83 -20.98 -3.65
CA ARG A 94 -4.07 -20.45 -4.22
C ARG A 94 -4.00 -18.98 -4.60
N HIS A 95 -3.17 -18.18 -3.91
CA HIS A 95 -3.24 -16.72 -3.97
C HIS A 95 -1.92 -16.02 -4.30
N TRP A 96 -0.82 -16.77 -4.50
CA TRP A 96 0.45 -16.22 -4.94
C TRP A 96 0.84 -16.72 -6.34
N PRO A 97 1.37 -15.82 -7.18
CA PRO A 97 1.54 -14.37 -6.96
C PRO A 97 0.22 -13.66 -6.78
N GLY A 98 0.18 -12.66 -5.85
CA GLY A 98 -1.07 -11.92 -5.65
C GLY A 98 -1.12 -11.07 -4.37
N PRO A 99 -2.28 -10.43 -4.13
CA PRO A 99 -2.44 -9.44 -3.08
C PRO A 99 -2.77 -10.05 -1.70
N LEU A 100 -2.13 -11.17 -1.35
CA LEU A 100 -2.20 -11.83 -0.04
C LEU A 100 -0.87 -11.72 0.68
N THR A 101 -0.90 -11.26 1.93
CA THR A 101 0.23 -11.29 2.85
C THR A 101 -0.03 -12.32 3.93
N LEU A 102 0.87 -13.27 4.11
CA LEU A 102 0.83 -14.28 5.16
C LEU A 102 1.75 -13.88 6.30
N VAL A 103 1.23 -13.85 7.52
CA VAL A 103 2.01 -13.65 8.75
C VAL A 103 2.42 -15.03 9.28
N LEU A 104 3.73 -15.23 9.39
CA LEU A 104 4.38 -16.48 9.79
C LEU A 104 5.44 -16.20 10.86
N ASP A 105 5.94 -17.25 11.52
CA ASP A 105 7.06 -17.14 12.45
C ASP A 105 8.32 -16.72 11.68
N ALA A 106 8.96 -15.63 12.11
CA ALA A 106 10.14 -15.09 11.44
C ALA A 106 11.35 -16.01 11.57
N ALA A 107 12.20 -16.05 10.55
CA ALA A 107 13.51 -16.68 10.65
C ALA A 107 14.35 -15.95 11.70
N GLU A 108 15.22 -16.67 12.41
CA GLU A 108 15.99 -16.16 13.54
C GLU A 108 17.02 -15.09 13.13
N ASP A 109 17.55 -15.19 11.92
CA ASP A 109 18.54 -14.29 11.33
C ASP A 109 17.93 -13.07 10.62
N LEU A 110 16.57 -12.99 10.50
CA LEU A 110 15.92 -11.82 9.94
C LEU A 110 16.05 -10.62 10.93
N PRO A 111 16.55 -9.46 10.49
CA PRO A 111 16.73 -8.30 11.36
C PRO A 111 15.44 -7.90 12.08
N SER A 112 15.51 -7.69 13.39
CA SER A 112 14.33 -7.33 14.21
C SER A 112 13.66 -6.02 13.78
N VAL A 113 14.41 -5.10 13.17
CA VAL A 113 13.86 -3.88 12.58
C VAL A 113 12.88 -4.18 11.43
N THR A 114 13.08 -5.26 10.68
CA THR A 114 12.17 -5.70 9.60
C THR A 114 10.83 -6.16 10.17
N THR A 115 10.86 -6.87 11.30
CA THR A 115 9.66 -7.39 11.97
C THR A 115 9.04 -6.38 12.95
N GLY A 116 9.64 -5.20 13.15
CA GLY A 116 9.22 -4.25 14.19
C GLY A 116 9.36 -4.82 15.61
N GLY A 117 10.29 -5.75 15.82
CA GLY A 117 10.50 -6.45 17.10
C GLY A 117 9.53 -7.61 17.39
N HIS A 118 8.65 -7.95 16.44
CA HIS A 118 7.74 -9.09 16.59
C HIS A 118 8.42 -10.41 16.22
N PRO A 119 8.01 -11.55 16.84
CA PRO A 119 8.50 -12.88 16.47
C PRO A 119 7.95 -13.39 15.13
N THR A 120 7.19 -12.56 14.43
CA THR A 120 6.50 -12.89 13.18
C THR A 120 6.87 -11.92 12.08
N VAL A 121 6.78 -12.36 10.83
CA VAL A 121 6.99 -11.57 9.63
C VAL A 121 5.81 -11.73 8.67
N GLY A 122 5.39 -10.63 8.05
CA GLY A 122 4.44 -10.66 6.93
C GLY A 122 5.20 -10.89 5.62
N VAL A 123 4.80 -11.90 4.85
CA VAL A 123 5.46 -12.28 3.59
C VAL A 123 4.46 -12.28 2.44
N ARG A 124 4.90 -11.89 1.26
CA ARG A 124 4.08 -11.85 0.05
C ARG A 124 4.90 -12.11 -1.21
N VAL A 125 4.29 -12.74 -2.21
CA VAL A 125 4.79 -12.75 -3.60
C VAL A 125 3.87 -11.86 -4.45
N PRO A 126 4.33 -10.66 -4.91
CA PRO A 126 3.48 -9.71 -5.62
C PRO A 126 3.17 -10.18 -7.04
N ASP A 127 1.97 -9.86 -7.54
CA ASP A 127 1.57 -10.15 -8.93
C ASP A 127 1.80 -8.92 -9.83
N HIS A 128 3.04 -8.53 -9.97
CA HIS A 128 3.44 -7.46 -10.87
C HIS A 128 4.74 -7.84 -11.59
N PRO A 129 4.79 -7.82 -12.93
CA PRO A 129 5.93 -8.32 -13.67
C PRO A 129 7.24 -7.60 -13.33
N VAL A 130 7.20 -6.28 -13.14
CA VAL A 130 8.38 -5.48 -12.77
C VAL A 130 8.88 -5.83 -11.37
N ALA A 131 7.98 -5.95 -10.38
CA ALA A 131 8.35 -6.32 -9.02
C ALA A 131 8.99 -7.70 -8.97
N ARG A 132 8.39 -8.68 -9.66
CA ARG A 132 8.92 -10.04 -9.72
C ARG A 132 10.27 -10.11 -10.43
N ALA A 133 10.42 -9.42 -11.56
CA ALA A 133 11.69 -9.36 -12.28
C ALA A 133 12.79 -8.68 -11.44
N LEU A 134 12.45 -7.59 -10.72
CA LEU A 134 13.37 -6.92 -9.82
C LEU A 134 13.83 -7.84 -8.68
N LEU A 135 12.90 -8.53 -8.01
CA LEU A 135 13.18 -9.47 -6.93
C LEU A 135 14.04 -10.64 -7.40
N ALA A 136 13.71 -11.23 -8.55
CA ALA A 136 14.48 -12.32 -9.14
C ALA A 136 15.90 -11.87 -9.55
N THR A 137 16.05 -10.64 -10.11
CA THR A 137 17.35 -10.09 -10.51
C THR A 137 18.19 -9.68 -9.30
N ALA A 138 17.56 -9.16 -8.25
CA ALA A 138 18.24 -8.78 -7.01
C ALA A 138 18.68 -10.03 -6.20
N ASP A 139 17.96 -11.12 -6.33
CA ASP A 139 18.13 -12.35 -5.53
C ASP A 139 18.19 -12.05 -4.02
N THR A 140 17.36 -11.14 -3.56
CA THR A 140 17.27 -10.79 -2.14
C THR A 140 15.81 -10.55 -1.73
N PRO A 141 15.37 -10.99 -0.53
CA PRO A 141 14.10 -10.61 0.03
C PRO A 141 14.00 -9.08 0.18
N MET A 142 12.88 -8.49 -0.18
CA MET A 142 12.69 -7.04 -0.17
C MET A 142 11.64 -6.62 0.87
N ALA A 143 12.03 -5.86 1.89
CA ALA A 143 11.07 -5.18 2.75
C ALA A 143 10.45 -4.01 1.99
N ALA A 144 9.12 -3.98 1.86
CA ALA A 144 8.47 -2.94 1.08
C ALA A 144 7.11 -2.52 1.66
N PRO A 145 7.04 -1.51 2.53
CA PRO A 145 5.79 -0.80 2.82
C PRO A 145 5.37 0.06 1.62
N SER A 146 4.15 0.61 1.63
CA SER A 146 3.73 1.59 0.62
C SER A 146 4.70 2.79 0.55
N ALA A 147 4.98 3.30 -0.65
CA ALA A 147 6.03 4.31 -0.89
C ALA A 147 5.53 5.76 -0.71
N ASN A 148 4.78 6.05 0.36
CA ASN A 148 4.33 7.39 0.76
C ASN A 148 4.99 7.84 2.07
N ARG A 149 5.00 9.13 2.35
CA ARG A 149 5.23 9.64 3.72
C ARG A 149 4.16 9.07 4.65
N SER A 150 4.55 8.68 5.86
CA SER A 150 3.60 8.13 6.85
C SER A 150 2.40 9.06 7.05
N GLY A 151 1.21 8.48 7.07
CA GLY A 151 -0.04 9.21 7.22
C GLY A 151 -0.73 9.60 5.90
N ARG A 152 -0.01 9.78 4.80
CA ARG A 152 -0.57 10.18 3.50
C ARG A 152 -1.23 9.02 2.74
N PRO A 153 -2.07 9.30 1.72
CA PRO A 153 -2.64 8.27 0.85
C PRO A 153 -1.54 7.44 0.18
N SER A 154 -1.75 6.12 0.04
CA SER A 154 -0.78 5.24 -0.60
C SER A 154 -0.55 5.62 -2.07
N PRO A 155 0.67 5.43 -2.62
CA PRO A 155 0.96 5.75 -4.01
C PRO A 155 0.47 4.64 -4.94
N THR A 156 -0.29 5.00 -5.96
CA THR A 156 -0.76 4.10 -7.03
C THR A 156 -0.12 4.40 -8.38
N ARG A 157 0.75 5.41 -8.42
CA ARG A 157 1.55 5.83 -9.59
C ARG A 157 2.96 6.18 -9.16
N ALA A 158 3.91 6.08 -10.08
CA ALA A 158 5.31 6.38 -9.83
C ALA A 158 5.55 7.85 -9.40
N GLU A 159 4.78 8.78 -9.99
CA GLU A 159 4.85 10.20 -9.64
C GLU A 159 4.46 10.47 -8.18
N HIS A 160 3.54 9.68 -7.61
CA HIS A 160 3.17 9.79 -6.20
C HIS A 160 4.34 9.48 -5.28
N VAL A 161 5.19 8.49 -5.67
CA VAL A 161 6.40 8.14 -4.91
C VAL A 161 7.40 9.30 -4.92
N LEU A 162 7.66 9.89 -6.10
CA LEU A 162 8.56 11.04 -6.23
C LEU A 162 8.06 12.26 -5.47
N ALA A 163 6.74 12.51 -5.49
CA ALA A 163 6.15 13.64 -4.76
C ALA A 163 6.32 13.52 -3.25
N ASP A 164 6.27 12.30 -2.70
CA ASP A 164 6.39 12.07 -1.27
C ASP A 164 7.83 11.82 -0.80
N LEU A 165 8.65 11.09 -1.58
CA LEU A 165 9.91 10.50 -1.13
C LEU A 165 11.09 10.78 -2.09
N GLY A 166 10.93 11.63 -3.10
CA GLY A 166 11.93 11.81 -4.15
C GLY A 166 13.35 12.16 -3.68
N GLU A 167 13.50 12.74 -2.48
CA GLU A 167 14.81 13.06 -1.89
C GLU A 167 15.49 11.86 -1.23
N HIS A 168 14.74 10.76 -0.98
CA HIS A 168 15.21 9.60 -0.24
C HIS A 168 15.31 8.34 -1.10
N VAL A 169 14.78 8.37 -2.32
CA VAL A 169 14.70 7.20 -3.21
C VAL A 169 15.73 7.34 -4.32
N ALA A 170 16.58 6.34 -4.50
CA ALA A 170 17.61 6.34 -5.55
C ALA A 170 17.02 6.18 -6.95
N LEU A 171 15.98 5.35 -7.08
CA LEU A 171 15.31 5.03 -8.33
C LEU A 171 13.83 4.73 -8.07
N VAL A 172 12.95 5.19 -8.95
CA VAL A 172 11.56 4.73 -9.03
C VAL A 172 11.36 4.04 -10.38
N LEU A 173 10.96 2.78 -10.35
CA LEU A 173 10.58 2.02 -11.55
C LEU A 173 9.12 2.32 -11.88
N ASP A 174 8.89 2.89 -13.06
CA ASP A 174 7.52 3.14 -13.53
C ASP A 174 7.00 1.92 -14.29
N GLY A 175 6.06 1.22 -13.69
CA GLY A 175 5.32 0.08 -14.26
C GLY A 175 3.86 0.43 -14.59
N GLY A 176 3.52 1.73 -14.63
CA GLY A 176 2.14 2.20 -14.80
C GLY A 176 1.35 2.21 -13.48
N PRO A 177 0.05 2.52 -13.54
CA PRO A 177 -0.82 2.55 -12.36
C PRO A 177 -1.04 1.16 -11.77
N SER A 178 -1.15 1.09 -10.44
CA SER A 178 -1.47 -0.15 -9.72
C SER A 178 -2.87 -0.66 -10.09
N ALA A 179 -2.99 -1.94 -10.46
CA ALA A 179 -4.24 -2.50 -10.98
C ALA A 179 -5.36 -2.63 -9.92
N VAL A 180 -5.00 -2.84 -8.64
CA VAL A 180 -5.95 -3.05 -7.54
C VAL A 180 -6.25 -1.74 -6.79
N GLY A 181 -5.23 -0.96 -6.47
CA GLY A 181 -5.35 0.36 -5.85
C GLY A 181 -5.46 0.38 -4.32
N VAL A 182 -5.66 -0.76 -3.67
CA VAL A 182 -5.64 -0.91 -2.20
C VAL A 182 -4.64 -1.99 -1.80
N GLU A 183 -4.19 -1.97 -0.54
CA GLU A 183 -3.17 -2.88 -0.03
C GLU A 183 -3.64 -4.33 0.02
N SER A 184 -2.68 -5.24 0.17
CA SER A 184 -2.91 -6.68 0.35
C SER A 184 -3.75 -6.98 1.59
N THR A 185 -4.52 -8.05 1.55
CA THR A 185 -5.10 -8.68 2.74
C THR A 185 -3.99 -9.31 3.56
N VAL A 186 -3.99 -9.08 4.88
CA VAL A 186 -3.00 -9.64 5.80
C VAL A 186 -3.65 -10.71 6.66
N VAL A 187 -3.10 -11.90 6.63
CA VAL A 187 -3.66 -13.10 7.30
C VAL A 187 -2.61 -13.72 8.20
N ASP A 188 -2.95 -13.96 9.46
CA ASP A 188 -2.18 -14.88 10.29
C ASP A 188 -2.48 -16.32 9.84
N ALA A 189 -1.46 -16.98 9.28
CA ALA A 189 -1.54 -18.33 8.74
C ALA A 189 -0.73 -19.35 9.55
N ARG A 190 -0.38 -19.05 10.81
CA ARG A 190 0.36 -19.96 11.71
C ARG A 190 -0.49 -21.07 12.27
N GLY A 191 -1.80 -20.84 12.40
CA GLY A 191 -2.77 -21.80 12.95
C GLY A 191 -3.30 -22.79 11.92
N THR A 192 -4.48 -23.32 12.21
CA THR A 192 -5.20 -24.26 11.33
C THR A 192 -6.32 -23.60 10.53
N ARG A 193 -6.64 -22.34 10.83
CA ARG A 193 -7.64 -21.52 10.12
C ARG A 193 -7.07 -20.12 9.88
N PRO A 194 -7.40 -19.48 8.74
CA PRO A 194 -6.92 -18.13 8.46
C PRO A 194 -7.60 -17.11 9.40
N VAL A 195 -6.79 -16.17 9.91
CA VAL A 195 -7.28 -15.04 10.71
C VAL A 195 -6.90 -13.75 9.98
N VAL A 196 -7.89 -13.01 9.50
CA VAL A 196 -7.65 -11.74 8.80
C VAL A 196 -7.27 -10.67 9.80
N LEU A 197 -6.03 -10.18 9.71
CA LEU A 197 -5.49 -9.11 10.55
C LEU A 197 -5.71 -7.73 9.93
N ARG A 198 -5.84 -7.65 8.60
CA ARG A 198 -6.14 -6.42 7.85
C ARG A 198 -6.91 -6.77 6.59
N GLU A 199 -8.07 -6.13 6.40
CA GLU A 199 -8.82 -6.21 5.16
C GLU A 199 -8.00 -5.62 4.00
N GLY A 200 -8.10 -6.22 2.81
CA GLY A 200 -7.40 -5.79 1.61
C GLY A 200 -8.07 -6.30 0.35
N ALA A 201 -7.28 -6.48 -0.70
CA ALA A 201 -7.76 -6.83 -2.04
C ALA A 201 -8.47 -8.20 -2.12
N ILE A 202 -8.08 -9.17 -1.28
CA ILE A 202 -8.77 -10.46 -1.18
C ILE A 202 -9.72 -10.39 0.00
N SER A 203 -11.00 -10.67 -0.25
CA SER A 203 -12.01 -10.63 0.80
C SER A 203 -11.89 -11.80 1.78
N ARG A 204 -12.38 -11.62 3.01
CA ARG A 204 -12.39 -12.69 4.01
C ARG A 204 -13.25 -13.88 3.60
N GLU A 205 -14.30 -13.63 2.83
CA GLU A 205 -15.18 -14.68 2.29
C GLU A 205 -14.41 -15.59 1.32
N ALA A 206 -13.54 -15.02 0.48
CA ALA A 206 -12.69 -15.79 -0.43
C ALA A 206 -11.60 -16.62 0.28
N LEU A 207 -11.32 -16.28 1.53
CA LEU A 207 -10.33 -16.97 2.37
C LEU A 207 -10.95 -17.98 3.34
N ASP A 208 -12.29 -18.12 3.38
CA ASP A 208 -13.01 -18.87 4.43
C ASP A 208 -12.54 -18.47 5.84
N ALA A 209 -12.18 -17.19 6.01
CA ALA A 209 -11.61 -16.68 7.24
C ALA A 209 -12.70 -16.41 8.28
N ALA A 210 -12.42 -16.79 9.52
CA ALA A 210 -13.26 -16.42 10.66
C ALA A 210 -13.22 -14.90 10.90
N ASP A 211 -14.27 -14.36 11.52
CA ASP A 211 -14.23 -13.01 12.05
C ASP A 211 -13.09 -12.90 13.06
N ALA A 212 -12.15 -12.02 12.81
CA ALA A 212 -11.05 -11.77 13.71
C ALA A 212 -11.41 -10.66 14.68
N GLU A 213 -11.07 -10.85 15.94
CA GLU A 213 -10.91 -9.74 16.87
C GLU A 213 -9.87 -8.77 16.29
N PRO A 214 -10.03 -7.43 16.45
CA PRO A 214 -9.06 -6.46 15.96
C PRO A 214 -7.69 -6.71 16.59
N HIS A 215 -6.75 -7.27 15.84
CA HIS A 215 -5.39 -7.50 16.31
C HIS A 215 -4.50 -6.30 16.02
N ALA A 216 -3.87 -5.78 17.07
CA ALA A 216 -2.95 -4.63 17.03
C ALA A 216 -1.65 -4.86 16.24
N ALA A 217 -1.42 -6.05 15.68
CA ALA A 217 -0.15 -6.47 15.10
C ALA A 217 -0.05 -6.36 13.56
N ALA A 218 -1.12 -5.90 12.87
CA ALA A 218 -1.05 -5.77 11.41
C ALA A 218 -0.37 -4.45 11.01
N PRO A 219 0.49 -4.45 9.95
CA PRO A 219 1.05 -3.22 9.38
C PRO A 219 -0.05 -2.22 9.03
N GLY A 220 0.05 -0.99 9.53
CA GLY A 220 -0.91 0.08 9.23
C GLY A 220 -2.17 0.13 10.09
N SER A 221 -2.29 -0.66 11.17
CA SER A 221 -3.48 -0.66 12.04
C SER A 221 -3.47 0.40 13.15
N ARG A 222 -2.30 0.84 13.63
CA ARG A 222 -2.15 1.63 14.87
C ARG A 222 -2.11 3.14 14.70
N TYR A 223 -1.75 3.66 13.52
CA TYR A 223 -1.44 5.08 13.32
C TYR A 223 -2.40 5.75 12.35
N ARG A 224 -2.40 7.09 12.33
CA ARG A 224 -3.09 7.88 11.31
C ARG A 224 -2.57 7.46 9.94
N HIS A 225 -3.47 7.08 9.03
CA HIS A 225 -3.13 6.61 7.69
C HIS A 225 -4.11 7.16 6.65
N TYR A 226 -3.64 7.26 5.41
CA TYR A 226 -4.43 7.55 4.21
C TYR A 226 -5.06 8.95 4.14
N ALA A 227 -4.68 9.87 5.05
CA ALA A 227 -5.25 11.20 5.09
C ALA A 227 -4.60 12.11 4.02
N PRO A 228 -5.40 12.67 3.08
CA PRO A 228 -4.94 13.75 2.20
C PRO A 228 -4.80 15.06 2.98
N GLY A 229 -4.25 16.10 2.34
CA GLY A 229 -4.16 17.45 2.91
C GLY A 229 -5.48 18.21 2.97
N CYS A 230 -6.62 17.60 2.61
CA CYS A 230 -7.96 18.17 2.65
C CYS A 230 -8.90 17.33 3.53
N GLU A 231 -10.04 17.92 3.95
CA GLU A 231 -11.08 17.18 4.69
C GLU A 231 -11.66 16.06 3.81
N VAL A 232 -11.88 14.87 4.39
CA VAL A 232 -12.62 13.77 3.75
C VAL A 232 -13.93 13.58 4.50
N ARG A 233 -15.06 13.64 3.77
CA ARG A 233 -16.40 13.47 4.32
C ARG A 233 -17.13 12.32 3.69
N LEU A 234 -17.51 11.33 4.49
CA LEU A 234 -18.27 10.17 4.05
C LEU A 234 -19.76 10.43 4.18
N VAL A 235 -20.52 10.10 3.16
CA VAL A 235 -21.98 10.27 3.12
C VAL A 235 -22.64 9.07 2.44
N ALA A 236 -23.92 8.82 2.77
CA ALA A 236 -24.70 7.89 1.98
C ALA A 236 -24.79 8.40 0.51
N PRO A 237 -24.86 7.49 -0.48
CA PRO A 237 -24.92 7.88 -1.89
C PRO A 237 -26.00 8.95 -2.19
N ASP A 238 -27.20 8.76 -1.65
CA ASP A 238 -28.34 9.67 -1.88
C ASP A 238 -28.15 11.06 -1.27
N ASP A 239 -27.32 11.19 -0.23
CA ASP A 239 -27.04 12.45 0.46
C ASP A 239 -25.92 13.27 -0.21
N LEU A 240 -25.19 12.67 -1.17
CA LEU A 240 -24.00 13.28 -1.75
C LEU A 240 -24.31 14.60 -2.49
N PRO A 241 -25.30 14.69 -3.40
CA PRO A 241 -25.58 15.93 -4.12
C PRO A 241 -25.97 17.09 -3.18
N ALA A 242 -26.81 16.81 -2.19
CA ALA A 242 -27.25 17.83 -1.21
C ALA A 242 -26.07 18.29 -0.32
N THR A 243 -25.19 17.37 0.07
CA THR A 243 -24.01 17.70 0.89
C THR A 243 -23.01 18.54 0.08
N VAL A 244 -22.75 18.19 -1.17
CA VAL A 244 -21.90 18.98 -2.08
C VAL A 244 -22.45 20.40 -2.23
N ALA A 245 -23.76 20.56 -2.55
CA ALA A 245 -24.39 21.84 -2.74
C ALA A 245 -24.29 22.73 -1.48
N ARG A 246 -24.53 22.15 -0.31
CA ARG A 246 -24.42 22.87 0.99
C ARG A 246 -23.00 23.34 1.27
N LEU A 247 -21.98 22.51 1.01
CA LEU A 247 -20.59 22.86 1.21
C LEU A 247 -20.12 23.92 0.22
N ALA A 248 -20.50 23.81 -1.04
CA ALA A 248 -20.19 24.80 -2.07
C ALA A 248 -20.81 26.17 -1.75
N ALA A 249 -22.04 26.21 -1.18
CA ALA A 249 -22.69 27.44 -0.74
C ALA A 249 -21.93 28.18 0.38
N THR A 250 -21.03 27.50 1.09
CA THR A 250 -20.13 28.14 2.08
C THR A 250 -18.84 28.70 1.46
N GLY A 251 -18.69 28.66 0.15
CA GLY A 251 -17.48 29.12 -0.56
C GLY A 251 -16.32 28.11 -0.59
N ARG A 252 -16.52 26.89 -0.08
CA ARG A 252 -15.48 25.84 -0.10
C ARG A 252 -15.31 25.26 -1.50
N ARG A 253 -14.08 24.92 -1.85
CA ARG A 253 -13.76 24.16 -3.06
C ARG A 253 -14.03 22.68 -2.79
N VAL A 254 -15.11 22.16 -3.35
CA VAL A 254 -15.58 20.80 -3.09
C VAL A 254 -15.14 19.86 -4.21
N GLY A 255 -14.58 18.69 -3.81
CA GLY A 255 -14.40 17.52 -4.66
C GLY A 255 -15.41 16.42 -4.30
N ALA A 256 -15.63 15.47 -5.21
CA ALA A 256 -16.46 14.30 -4.92
C ALA A 256 -15.95 13.02 -5.59
N ILE A 257 -16.17 11.89 -4.90
CA ILE A 257 -15.94 10.52 -5.41
C ILE A 257 -17.24 9.75 -5.24
N ALA A 258 -17.86 9.34 -6.33
CA ALA A 258 -19.16 8.66 -6.32
C ALA A 258 -19.45 8.02 -7.70
N PRO A 259 -20.49 7.19 -7.84
CA PRO A 259 -21.04 6.83 -9.14
C PRO A 259 -21.34 8.07 -9.99
N SER A 260 -21.09 7.99 -11.30
CA SER A 260 -21.18 9.13 -12.24
C SER A 260 -22.53 9.84 -12.19
N ALA A 261 -23.61 9.08 -12.02
CA ALA A 261 -24.98 9.60 -11.93
C ALA A 261 -25.22 10.53 -10.71
N LEU A 262 -24.38 10.44 -9.67
CA LEU A 262 -24.49 11.22 -8.43
C LEU A 262 -23.55 12.43 -8.40
N LEU A 263 -22.65 12.58 -9.38
CA LEU A 263 -21.66 13.66 -9.40
C LEU A 263 -22.27 14.96 -9.93
N PRO A 264 -22.39 16.02 -9.09
CA PRO A 264 -22.88 17.32 -9.56
C PRO A 264 -21.89 17.98 -10.53
N ALA A 265 -22.39 18.89 -11.37
CA ALA A 265 -21.52 19.76 -12.15
C ALA A 265 -20.78 20.80 -11.27
N GLY A 266 -19.65 21.32 -11.76
CA GLY A 266 -18.94 22.43 -11.11
C GLY A 266 -18.01 22.01 -9.95
N LEU A 267 -17.76 20.71 -9.76
CA LEU A 267 -16.80 20.22 -8.77
C LEU A 267 -15.36 20.63 -9.12
N ALA A 268 -14.57 21.00 -8.09
CA ALA A 268 -13.14 21.28 -8.26
C ALA A 268 -12.33 20.02 -8.60
N ALA A 269 -12.79 18.86 -8.11
CA ALA A 269 -12.31 17.54 -8.50
C ALA A 269 -13.50 16.55 -8.49
N ALA A 270 -13.65 15.76 -9.54
CA ALA A 270 -14.66 14.72 -9.63
C ALA A 270 -14.01 13.41 -10.07
N THR A 271 -14.34 12.33 -9.36
CA THR A 271 -13.92 10.98 -9.72
C THR A 271 -15.15 10.07 -9.75
N ALA A 272 -15.44 9.52 -10.93
CA ALA A 272 -16.50 8.54 -11.09
C ALA A 272 -16.00 7.16 -10.70
N ALA A 273 -16.70 6.51 -9.77
CA ALA A 273 -16.44 5.15 -9.33
C ALA A 273 -17.78 4.41 -9.20
N GLU A 274 -18.07 3.55 -10.15
CA GLU A 274 -19.41 2.96 -10.31
C GLU A 274 -19.70 1.83 -9.32
N ASP A 275 -18.66 1.20 -8.80
CA ASP A 275 -18.75 0.07 -7.88
C ASP A 275 -17.58 0.05 -6.89
N PRO A 276 -17.58 -0.83 -5.87
CA PRO A 276 -16.48 -0.91 -4.89
C PRO A 276 -15.12 -1.27 -5.50
N VAL A 277 -15.07 -1.99 -6.63
CA VAL A 277 -13.80 -2.36 -7.30
C VAL A 277 -13.21 -1.14 -7.99
N ALA A 278 -14.02 -0.40 -8.73
CA ALA A 278 -13.61 0.86 -9.34
C ALA A 278 -13.16 1.87 -8.28
N LEU A 279 -13.89 1.96 -7.15
CA LEU A 279 -13.53 2.83 -6.04
C LEU A 279 -12.20 2.42 -5.41
N ALA A 280 -11.94 1.12 -5.20
CA ALA A 280 -10.66 0.62 -4.70
C ALA A 280 -9.49 1.05 -5.61
N HIS A 281 -9.66 0.87 -6.93
CA HIS A 281 -8.66 1.22 -7.92
C HIS A 281 -8.34 2.72 -7.96
N LEU A 282 -9.35 3.58 -7.81
CA LEU A 282 -9.23 5.02 -8.00
C LEU A 282 -9.00 5.81 -6.71
N LEU A 283 -9.27 5.21 -5.54
CA LEU A 283 -9.37 5.90 -4.25
C LEU A 283 -8.18 6.81 -3.95
N TYR A 284 -6.98 6.26 -3.94
CA TYR A 284 -5.80 7.03 -3.55
C TYR A 284 -5.39 8.07 -4.60
N ASP A 285 -5.55 7.75 -5.88
CA ASP A 285 -5.30 8.71 -6.98
C ASP A 285 -6.28 9.88 -6.89
N ALA A 286 -7.56 9.61 -6.61
CA ALA A 286 -8.58 10.64 -6.43
C ALA A 286 -8.31 11.55 -5.22
N LEU A 287 -7.92 10.98 -4.06
CA LEU A 287 -7.57 11.76 -2.88
C LEU A 287 -6.35 12.65 -3.13
N ARG A 288 -5.31 12.14 -3.81
CA ARG A 288 -4.12 12.91 -4.20
C ARG A 288 -4.43 13.98 -5.23
N THR A 289 -5.29 13.68 -6.21
CA THR A 289 -5.76 14.64 -7.21
C THR A 289 -6.53 15.78 -6.56
N ALA A 290 -7.40 15.49 -5.59
CA ALA A 290 -8.13 16.51 -4.86
C ALA A 290 -7.17 17.46 -4.12
N GLU A 291 -6.17 16.93 -3.45
CA GLU A 291 -5.14 17.71 -2.77
C GLU A 291 -4.37 18.61 -3.75
N THR A 292 -3.89 18.08 -4.87
CA THR A 292 -3.14 18.86 -5.90
C THR A 292 -3.99 19.94 -6.54
N ARG A 293 -5.30 19.74 -6.64
CA ARG A 293 -6.25 20.74 -7.15
C ARG A 293 -6.67 21.77 -6.10
N GLY A 294 -6.13 21.70 -4.88
CA GLY A 294 -6.46 22.63 -3.80
C GLY A 294 -7.93 22.52 -3.36
N VAL A 295 -8.47 21.31 -3.32
CA VAL A 295 -9.81 21.01 -2.77
C VAL A 295 -9.79 21.17 -1.26
N ASP A 296 -10.80 21.84 -0.67
CA ASP A 296 -10.92 21.99 0.79
C ASP A 296 -11.57 20.75 1.42
N VAL A 297 -12.52 20.15 0.72
CA VAL A 297 -13.26 18.96 1.18
C VAL A 297 -13.61 18.02 0.03
N VAL A 298 -13.31 16.74 0.20
CA VAL A 298 -13.75 15.67 -0.70
C VAL A 298 -14.94 14.94 -0.06
N VAL A 299 -16.07 14.94 -0.72
CA VAL A 299 -17.25 14.17 -0.32
C VAL A 299 -17.22 12.82 -1.03
N VAL A 300 -17.25 11.73 -0.27
CA VAL A 300 -17.16 10.37 -0.82
C VAL A 300 -18.44 9.60 -0.51
N ALA A 301 -19.07 9.05 -1.53
CA ALA A 301 -20.19 8.13 -1.35
C ALA A 301 -19.69 6.82 -0.71
N THR A 302 -20.36 6.39 0.38
CA THR A 302 -20.07 5.10 1.02
C THR A 302 -20.51 3.94 0.14
N VAL A 303 -19.86 2.79 0.29
CA VAL A 303 -20.20 1.54 -0.39
C VAL A 303 -20.54 0.44 0.61
N ALA A 304 -21.17 -0.63 0.15
CA ALA A 304 -21.45 -1.79 0.98
C ALA A 304 -20.15 -2.43 1.52
N GLU A 305 -20.18 -2.85 2.79
CA GLU A 305 -19.03 -3.48 3.46
C GLU A 305 -19.02 -5.00 3.20
N GLU A 306 -18.98 -5.35 1.92
CA GLU A 306 -18.88 -6.71 1.41
C GLU A 306 -17.72 -6.82 0.43
N GLY A 307 -17.08 -7.97 0.36
CA GLY A 307 -15.95 -8.17 -0.52
C GLY A 307 -14.86 -7.10 -0.31
N ILE A 308 -14.37 -6.50 -1.40
CA ILE A 308 -13.37 -5.43 -1.38
C ILE A 308 -13.89 -4.13 -0.73
N GLY A 309 -15.22 -3.95 -0.66
CA GLY A 309 -15.84 -2.78 -0.04
C GLY A 309 -15.46 -2.62 1.43
N ARG A 310 -15.21 -3.70 2.18
CA ARG A 310 -14.70 -3.62 3.57
C ARG A 310 -13.34 -2.91 3.61
N ALA A 311 -12.43 -3.30 2.73
CA ALA A 311 -11.11 -2.68 2.66
C ALA A 311 -11.21 -1.20 2.29
N VAL A 312 -12.02 -0.87 1.29
CA VAL A 312 -12.28 0.51 0.86
C VAL A 312 -12.82 1.35 2.01
N MET A 313 -13.86 0.86 2.70
CA MET A 313 -14.48 1.60 3.82
C MET A 313 -13.53 1.75 5.02
N ASP A 314 -12.69 0.77 5.33
CA ASP A 314 -11.64 0.92 6.36
C ASP A 314 -10.69 2.07 6.00
N ARG A 315 -10.20 2.15 4.74
CA ARG A 315 -9.30 3.22 4.27
C ARG A 315 -9.98 4.57 4.30
N LEU A 316 -11.23 4.65 3.87
CA LEU A 316 -12.01 5.89 3.87
C LEU A 316 -12.26 6.42 5.28
N ARG A 317 -12.63 5.56 6.23
CA ARG A 317 -12.80 5.98 7.65
C ARG A 317 -11.50 6.52 8.23
N ARG A 318 -10.36 5.87 7.94
CA ARG A 318 -9.04 6.34 8.39
C ARG A 318 -8.65 7.65 7.74
N ALA A 319 -8.96 7.83 6.45
CA ALA A 319 -8.75 9.10 5.76
C ALA A 319 -9.61 10.23 6.33
N ALA A 320 -10.85 9.94 6.72
CA ALA A 320 -11.79 10.90 7.29
C ALA A 320 -11.52 11.24 8.77
N ALA A 321 -10.82 10.36 9.51
CA ALA A 321 -10.43 10.58 10.89
C ALA A 321 -9.13 11.41 11.03
N GLY A 322 -8.49 11.71 9.93
CA GLY A 322 -7.26 12.48 9.84
C GLY A 322 -7.46 13.93 9.62
#